data_db6d5ebe4ce095b37da4187e9f1af71f
#
_entry.id   db6d5ebe4ce095b37da4187e9f1af71f
#
_cell.length_a   1.000
_cell.length_b   1.000
_cell.length_c   1.000
_cell.angle_alpha   90.00
_cell.angle_beta   90.00
_cell.angle_gamma   90.00
#
_symmetry.space_group_name_H-M   'P 1'
#
loop_
_entity.id
_entity.type
_entity.pdbx_description
1 polymer ?
#
loop_
_entity_poly.entity_id
_entity_poly.type
_entity_poly.pdbx_seq_one_letter_code
_entity_poly.pdbx_strand_id
1 'polypeptide(L)'
;MKLSVCVEMIFTELPFIDRIAAVAEAGYEACEFWGWRQKDVAAIKEALGRAGIAVSGFLLDTTATLVDPETHKRLLQDAQETFAVAQALHCTTVIATTGNDRGGVSREEQHAAVVAGLCALAPHAEDAGITVVVEPLNTLVDHAGYFLASADEGAEIIRAVDSPAVRMLFDIYHQQVTEGNVSARLDAYRDLIGHIHVAGVPGRRDPGQGEINYPFLMTQLRRWPYTKYVGLEYRPLGGSRESLQQTAHLLRDSRG
;
A
#
# COMPACT_ATOMS: atom_id res chain seq x y z
N MET A 1 6.07 6.45 14.02
CA MET A 1 5.51 6.44 12.67
C MET A 1 6.60 6.90 11.71
N LYS A 2 6.90 6.12 10.69
CA LYS A 2 7.93 6.38 9.68
C LYS A 2 7.27 6.69 8.34
N LEU A 3 7.91 7.53 7.52
CA LEU A 3 7.40 7.85 6.17
C LEU A 3 8.19 7.06 5.13
N SER A 4 7.49 6.58 4.10
CA SER A 4 8.03 5.90 2.93
C SER A 4 7.63 6.63 1.66
N VAL A 5 8.44 6.55 0.61
CA VAL A 5 8.18 7.25 -0.67
C VAL A 5 7.91 6.23 -1.76
N CYS A 6 6.75 6.31 -2.41
CA CYS A 6 6.45 5.53 -3.60
C CYS A 6 7.22 6.06 -4.81
N VAL A 7 8.29 5.35 -5.17
CA VAL A 7 9.16 5.77 -6.28
C VAL A 7 8.57 5.53 -7.67
N GLU A 8 7.39 4.93 -7.75
CA GLU A 8 6.62 4.85 -9.01
C GLU A 8 5.86 6.14 -9.32
N MET A 9 5.66 7.00 -8.32
CA MET A 9 4.93 8.25 -8.47
C MET A 9 5.79 9.49 -8.21
N ILE A 10 6.85 9.36 -7.43
CA ILE A 10 7.75 10.44 -7.02
C ILE A 10 9.15 10.16 -7.59
N PHE A 11 9.88 11.18 -8.01
CA PHE A 11 11.16 11.10 -8.74
C PHE A 11 11.06 10.39 -10.09
N THR A 12 9.89 10.40 -10.72
CA THR A 12 9.66 9.73 -12.02
C THR A 12 10.50 10.30 -13.16
N GLU A 13 11.07 11.47 -12.98
CA GLU A 13 12.05 12.11 -13.88
C GLU A 13 13.41 11.43 -13.89
N LEU A 14 13.71 10.57 -12.89
CA LEU A 14 14.98 9.85 -12.76
C LEU A 14 14.85 8.38 -13.21
N PRO A 15 15.93 7.73 -13.63
CA PRO A 15 15.98 6.27 -13.77
C PRO A 15 15.62 5.59 -12.43
N PHE A 16 14.96 4.43 -12.48
CA PHE A 16 14.37 3.79 -11.29
C PHE A 16 15.37 3.61 -10.12
N ILE A 17 16.57 3.13 -10.40
CA ILE A 17 17.59 2.90 -9.37
C ILE A 17 18.05 4.20 -8.70
N ASP A 18 18.15 5.28 -9.47
CA ASP A 18 18.58 6.60 -8.95
C ASP A 18 17.52 7.23 -8.04
N ARG A 19 16.23 6.86 -8.20
CA ARG A 19 15.14 7.30 -7.31
C ARG A 19 15.39 6.88 -5.87
N ILE A 20 15.99 5.70 -5.64
CA ILE A 20 16.29 5.18 -4.29
C ILE A 20 17.28 6.11 -3.58
N ALA A 21 18.36 6.53 -4.27
CA ALA A 21 19.30 7.49 -3.74
C ALA A 21 18.63 8.86 -3.48
N ALA A 22 17.79 9.33 -4.41
CA ALA A 22 17.07 10.60 -4.27
C ALA A 22 16.12 10.61 -3.06
N VAL A 23 15.50 9.47 -2.72
CA VAL A 23 14.67 9.32 -1.50
C VAL A 23 15.51 9.52 -0.24
N ALA A 24 16.70 8.88 -0.16
CA ALA A 24 17.61 9.04 0.97
C ALA A 24 18.11 10.50 1.10
N GLU A 25 18.49 11.12 -0.02
CA GLU A 25 18.92 12.53 -0.08
C GLU A 25 17.81 13.50 0.32
N ALA A 26 16.55 13.14 0.09
CA ALA A 26 15.38 13.91 0.56
C ALA A 26 15.09 13.70 2.06
N GLY A 27 15.88 12.88 2.78
CA GLY A 27 15.77 12.65 4.22
C GLY A 27 14.70 11.64 4.63
N TYR A 28 14.38 10.69 3.74
CA TYR A 28 13.46 9.59 4.02
C TYR A 28 14.20 8.27 4.28
N GLU A 29 13.62 7.45 5.16
CA GLU A 29 14.24 6.20 5.63
C GLU A 29 13.78 4.97 4.85
N ALA A 30 12.79 5.12 3.98
CA ALA A 30 12.24 4.02 3.20
C ALA A 30 11.63 4.47 1.87
N CYS A 31 11.62 3.55 0.92
CA CYS A 31 10.86 3.66 -0.32
C CYS A 31 9.92 2.47 -0.49
N GLU A 32 8.98 2.59 -1.40
CA GLU A 32 8.12 1.52 -1.88
C GLU A 32 7.96 1.64 -3.40
N PHE A 33 7.60 0.53 -4.03
CA PHE A 33 7.42 0.47 -5.48
C PHE A 33 6.34 -0.56 -5.83
N TRP A 34 5.95 -0.60 -7.11
CA TRP A 34 4.95 -1.56 -7.60
C TRP A 34 5.60 -2.92 -7.94
N GLY A 35 5.30 -3.52 -9.08
CA GLY A 35 5.81 -4.83 -9.46
C GLY A 35 7.35 -4.93 -9.52
N TRP A 36 7.87 -6.11 -9.29
CA TRP A 36 9.32 -6.40 -9.21
C TRP A 36 9.83 -7.22 -10.41
N ARG A 37 8.96 -7.96 -11.12
CA ARG A 37 9.38 -8.92 -12.15
C ARG A 37 10.15 -8.30 -13.32
N GLN A 38 9.90 -7.02 -13.61
CA GLN A 38 10.59 -6.27 -14.68
C GLN A 38 11.73 -5.40 -14.15
N LYS A 39 12.12 -5.58 -12.89
CA LYS A 39 13.19 -4.81 -12.25
C LYS A 39 14.36 -5.69 -11.91
N ASP A 40 15.56 -5.11 -11.91
CA ASP A 40 16.77 -5.77 -11.41
C ASP A 40 16.79 -5.73 -9.88
N VAL A 41 16.33 -6.82 -9.26
CA VAL A 41 16.25 -6.97 -7.79
C VAL A 41 17.63 -6.86 -7.13
N ALA A 42 18.68 -7.34 -7.81
CA ALA A 42 20.03 -7.24 -7.28
C ALA A 42 20.53 -5.79 -7.26
N ALA A 43 20.27 -5.03 -8.33
CA ALA A 43 20.56 -3.59 -8.38
C ALA A 43 19.75 -2.80 -7.34
N ILE A 44 18.46 -3.16 -7.12
CA ILE A 44 17.65 -2.56 -6.06
C ILE A 44 18.31 -2.79 -4.70
N LYS A 45 18.65 -4.04 -4.37
CA LYS A 45 19.28 -4.40 -3.09
C LYS A 45 20.59 -3.61 -2.85
N GLU A 46 21.40 -3.52 -3.88
CA GLU A 46 22.66 -2.75 -3.81
C GLU A 46 22.39 -1.25 -3.59
N ALA A 47 21.45 -0.66 -4.33
CA ALA A 47 21.09 0.75 -4.19
C ALA A 47 20.53 1.06 -2.78
N LEU A 48 19.66 0.20 -2.23
CA LEU A 48 19.16 0.31 -0.86
C LEU A 48 20.30 0.27 0.17
N GLY A 49 21.24 -0.67 0.00
CA GLY A 49 22.41 -0.78 0.87
C GLY A 49 23.31 0.45 0.83
N ARG A 50 23.57 1.00 -0.37
CA ARG A 50 24.34 2.24 -0.53
C ARG A 50 23.62 3.46 0.05
N ALA A 51 22.31 3.55 -0.14
CA ALA A 51 21.49 4.66 0.34
C ALA A 51 21.17 4.59 1.84
N GLY A 52 21.32 3.41 2.46
CA GLY A 52 21.00 3.20 3.87
C GLY A 52 19.50 3.30 4.19
N ILE A 53 18.62 2.99 3.23
CA ILE A 53 17.16 3.01 3.41
C ILE A 53 16.53 1.64 3.22
N ALA A 54 15.32 1.46 3.73
CA ALA A 54 14.56 0.22 3.65
C ALA A 54 13.55 0.23 2.50
N VAL A 55 13.00 -0.96 2.17
CA VAL A 55 11.75 -1.10 1.42
C VAL A 55 10.62 -1.30 2.41
N SER A 56 9.60 -0.42 2.37
CA SER A 56 8.42 -0.50 3.24
C SER A 56 7.36 -1.47 2.73
N GLY A 57 7.24 -1.64 1.42
CA GLY A 57 6.30 -2.51 0.76
C GLY A 57 6.45 -2.49 -0.76
N PHE A 58 5.92 -3.51 -1.42
CA PHE A 58 5.74 -3.56 -2.87
C PHE A 58 4.62 -4.54 -3.26
N LEU A 59 4.13 -4.45 -4.50
CA LEU A 59 3.02 -5.26 -4.95
C LEU A 59 3.38 -6.74 -5.08
N LEU A 60 2.43 -7.61 -4.74
CA LEU A 60 2.40 -8.98 -5.20
C LEU A 60 2.29 -8.98 -6.73
N ASP A 61 3.38 -9.29 -7.39
CA ASP A 61 3.51 -9.17 -8.85
C ASP A 61 2.95 -10.42 -9.53
N THR A 62 1.66 -10.38 -9.84
CA THR A 62 0.90 -11.50 -10.40
C THR A 62 -0.09 -11.02 -11.46
N THR A 63 -0.44 -11.90 -12.38
CA THR A 63 -1.58 -11.72 -13.30
C THR A 63 -2.84 -12.43 -12.80
N ALA A 64 -2.74 -13.22 -11.73
CA ALA A 64 -3.88 -13.84 -11.07
C ALA A 64 -4.66 -12.82 -10.23
N THR A 65 -5.92 -13.11 -9.96
CA THR A 65 -6.80 -12.22 -9.19
C THR A 65 -7.45 -12.98 -8.03
N LEU A 66 -7.66 -12.30 -6.92
CA LEU A 66 -8.33 -12.89 -5.75
C LEU A 66 -9.82 -13.16 -5.99
N VAL A 67 -10.48 -12.35 -6.84
CA VAL A 67 -11.90 -12.54 -7.20
C VAL A 67 -12.16 -13.76 -8.06
N ASP A 68 -11.12 -14.40 -8.61
CA ASP A 68 -11.24 -15.56 -9.48
C ASP A 68 -10.59 -16.81 -8.88
N PRO A 69 -11.38 -17.74 -8.30
CA PRO A 69 -10.84 -18.94 -7.66
C PRO A 69 -10.05 -19.84 -8.63
N GLU A 70 -10.31 -19.79 -9.92
CA GLU A 70 -9.56 -20.57 -10.93
C GLU A 70 -8.11 -20.11 -11.03
N THR A 71 -7.81 -18.88 -10.66
CA THR A 71 -6.45 -18.29 -10.69
C THR A 71 -5.69 -18.45 -9.38
N HIS A 72 -6.31 -18.90 -8.29
CA HIS A 72 -5.68 -18.95 -6.96
C HIS A 72 -4.42 -19.82 -6.92
N LYS A 73 -4.38 -20.93 -7.67
CA LYS A 73 -3.17 -21.76 -7.76
C LYS A 73 -1.97 -20.94 -8.29
N ARG A 74 -2.21 -20.11 -9.31
CA ARG A 74 -1.20 -19.22 -9.89
C ARG A 74 -0.83 -18.13 -8.89
N LEU A 75 -1.84 -17.54 -8.23
CA LEU A 75 -1.63 -16.53 -7.18
C LEU A 75 -0.66 -17.02 -6.10
N LEU A 76 -0.84 -18.25 -5.60
CA LEU A 76 0.03 -18.83 -4.58
C LEU A 76 1.47 -19.04 -5.08
N GLN A 77 1.66 -19.46 -6.32
CA GLN A 77 2.99 -19.59 -6.91
C GLN A 77 3.69 -18.23 -7.02
N ASP A 78 3.00 -17.23 -7.57
CA ASP A 78 3.53 -15.88 -7.71
C ASP A 78 3.82 -15.21 -6.35
N ALA A 79 3.00 -15.53 -5.34
CA ALA A 79 3.21 -15.06 -3.98
C ALA A 79 4.48 -15.64 -3.36
N GLN A 80 4.75 -16.93 -3.51
CA GLN A 80 5.99 -17.55 -3.01
C GLN A 80 7.25 -16.91 -3.64
N GLU A 81 7.21 -16.65 -4.95
CA GLU A 81 8.30 -15.93 -5.63
C GLU A 81 8.44 -14.50 -5.09
N THR A 82 7.32 -13.79 -4.90
CA THR A 82 7.31 -12.43 -4.36
C THR A 82 7.82 -12.40 -2.91
N PHE A 83 7.47 -13.37 -2.08
CA PHE A 83 7.96 -13.47 -0.70
C PHE A 83 9.46 -13.75 -0.64
N ALA A 84 10.01 -14.55 -1.55
CA ALA A 84 11.45 -14.75 -1.66
C ALA A 84 12.18 -13.43 -2.01
N VAL A 85 11.61 -12.62 -2.91
CA VAL A 85 12.15 -11.29 -3.22
C VAL A 85 12.02 -10.36 -2.02
N ALA A 86 10.90 -10.37 -1.32
CA ALA A 86 10.69 -9.56 -0.12
C ALA A 86 11.74 -9.89 0.96
N GLN A 87 11.98 -11.17 1.22
CA GLN A 87 13.03 -11.61 2.14
C GLN A 87 14.43 -11.17 1.69
N ALA A 88 14.75 -11.26 0.39
CA ALA A 88 16.02 -10.81 -0.15
C ALA A 88 16.26 -9.29 0.01
N LEU A 89 15.18 -8.51 -0.02
CA LEU A 89 15.16 -7.05 0.19
C LEU A 89 14.92 -6.62 1.65
N HIS A 90 14.78 -7.58 2.58
CA HIS A 90 14.41 -7.33 3.99
C HIS A 90 13.10 -6.55 4.15
N CYS A 91 12.16 -6.73 3.21
CA CYS A 91 10.82 -6.16 3.24
C CYS A 91 9.85 -7.15 3.88
N THR A 92 9.02 -6.69 4.79
CA THR A 92 8.04 -7.54 5.51
C THR A 92 6.59 -7.27 5.09
N THR A 93 6.36 -6.42 4.09
CA THR A 93 5.01 -6.05 3.65
C THR A 93 4.89 -6.23 2.14
N VAL A 94 3.87 -6.98 1.73
CA VAL A 94 3.51 -7.19 0.32
C VAL A 94 2.08 -6.73 0.12
N ILE A 95 1.85 -5.88 -0.88
CA ILE A 95 0.55 -5.30 -1.19
C ILE A 95 -0.17 -6.22 -2.19
N ALA A 96 -1.40 -6.61 -1.88
CA ALA A 96 -2.23 -7.43 -2.74
C ALA A 96 -3.46 -6.67 -3.22
N THR A 97 -3.78 -6.82 -4.51
CA THR A 97 -5.02 -6.31 -5.12
C THR A 97 -5.99 -7.45 -5.36
N THR A 98 -7.29 -7.16 -5.33
CA THR A 98 -8.33 -8.19 -5.52
C THR A 98 -8.58 -8.54 -7.00
N GLY A 99 -8.31 -7.61 -7.89
CA GLY A 99 -8.72 -7.67 -9.28
C GLY A 99 -10.03 -6.95 -9.54
N ASN A 100 -10.43 -6.91 -10.81
CA ASN A 100 -11.67 -6.27 -11.23
C ASN A 100 -12.89 -7.16 -10.99
N ASP A 101 -14.06 -6.54 -10.89
CA ASP A 101 -15.35 -7.18 -10.81
C ASP A 101 -15.59 -8.11 -12.01
N ARG A 102 -16.07 -9.31 -11.74
CA ARG A 102 -16.31 -10.35 -12.76
C ARG A 102 -17.76 -10.30 -13.22
N GLY A 103 -17.99 -9.83 -14.42
CA GLY A 103 -19.32 -9.79 -14.99
C GLY A 103 -20.02 -11.16 -14.97
N GLY A 104 -21.26 -11.21 -14.49
CA GLY A 104 -22.06 -12.43 -14.42
C GLY A 104 -21.78 -13.32 -13.18
N VAL A 105 -20.90 -12.92 -12.29
CA VAL A 105 -20.64 -13.57 -10.99
C VAL A 105 -21.20 -12.66 -9.87
N SER A 106 -21.94 -13.23 -8.91
CA SER A 106 -22.48 -12.40 -7.83
C SER A 106 -21.39 -11.79 -6.95
N ARG A 107 -21.69 -10.68 -6.29
CA ARG A 107 -20.74 -10.03 -5.39
C ARG A 107 -20.36 -10.94 -4.23
N GLU A 108 -21.33 -11.69 -3.71
CA GLU A 108 -21.14 -12.65 -2.62
C GLU A 108 -20.18 -13.78 -3.02
N GLU A 109 -20.29 -14.29 -4.24
CA GLU A 109 -19.38 -15.33 -4.76
C GLU A 109 -17.95 -14.77 -4.92
N GLN A 110 -17.82 -13.54 -5.43
CA GLN A 110 -16.52 -12.88 -5.57
C GLN A 110 -15.90 -12.55 -4.20
N HIS A 111 -16.70 -12.07 -3.25
CA HIS A 111 -16.26 -11.86 -1.87
C HIS A 111 -15.75 -13.16 -1.24
N ALA A 112 -16.51 -14.24 -1.36
CA ALA A 112 -16.10 -15.55 -0.87
C ALA A 112 -14.80 -16.06 -1.54
N ALA A 113 -14.62 -15.79 -2.83
CA ALA A 113 -13.40 -16.11 -3.55
C ALA A 113 -12.20 -15.32 -3.00
N VAL A 114 -12.35 -14.02 -2.75
CA VAL A 114 -11.28 -13.18 -2.15
C VAL A 114 -10.89 -13.74 -0.78
N VAL A 115 -11.84 -14.04 0.09
CA VAL A 115 -11.58 -14.63 1.41
C VAL A 115 -10.86 -15.97 1.27
N ALA A 116 -11.34 -16.86 0.40
CA ALA A 116 -10.73 -18.17 0.17
C ALA A 116 -9.28 -18.07 -0.35
N GLY A 117 -9.02 -17.16 -1.30
CA GLY A 117 -7.68 -16.90 -1.81
C GLY A 117 -6.72 -16.39 -0.76
N LEU A 118 -7.17 -15.48 0.10
CA LEU A 118 -6.39 -14.94 1.22
C LEU A 118 -6.17 -15.98 2.33
N CYS A 119 -7.17 -16.81 2.66
CA CYS A 119 -7.01 -17.93 3.59
C CYS A 119 -5.96 -18.94 3.10
N ALA A 120 -5.93 -19.22 1.80
CA ALA A 120 -4.91 -20.10 1.20
C ALA A 120 -3.51 -19.44 1.19
N LEU A 121 -3.44 -18.12 1.08
CA LEU A 121 -2.19 -17.35 1.06
C LEU A 121 -1.59 -17.17 2.47
N ALA A 122 -2.43 -17.02 3.49
CA ALA A 122 -2.04 -16.66 4.85
C ALA A 122 -0.96 -17.55 5.46
N PRO A 123 -1.04 -18.90 5.42
CA PRO A 123 0.02 -19.77 5.97
C PRO A 123 1.39 -19.54 5.32
N HIS A 124 1.43 -19.31 4.01
CA HIS A 124 2.67 -19.03 3.29
C HIS A 124 3.27 -17.67 3.69
N ALA A 125 2.43 -16.68 3.95
CA ALA A 125 2.86 -15.38 4.42
C ALA A 125 3.38 -15.44 5.86
N GLU A 126 2.72 -16.21 6.75
CA GLU A 126 3.16 -16.47 8.13
C GLU A 126 4.52 -17.16 8.15
N ASP A 127 4.69 -18.22 7.39
CA ASP A 127 5.96 -18.97 7.28
C ASP A 127 7.10 -18.11 6.75
N ALA A 128 6.80 -17.19 5.83
CA ALA A 128 7.77 -16.25 5.26
C ALA A 128 8.06 -15.02 6.16
N GLY A 129 7.28 -14.80 7.22
CA GLY A 129 7.34 -13.60 8.06
C GLY A 129 6.87 -12.33 7.33
N ILE A 130 5.96 -12.48 6.37
CA ILE A 130 5.42 -11.40 5.53
C ILE A 130 4.01 -11.03 6.00
N THR A 131 3.70 -9.75 6.02
CA THR A 131 2.33 -9.25 6.13
C THR A 131 1.82 -8.91 4.73
N VAL A 132 0.80 -9.59 4.26
CA VAL A 132 0.06 -9.23 3.05
C VAL A 132 -0.97 -8.19 3.42
N VAL A 133 -0.94 -7.06 2.73
CA VAL A 133 -1.91 -5.97 2.93
C VAL A 133 -2.80 -5.84 1.71
N VAL A 134 -4.10 -6.01 1.89
CA VAL A 134 -5.09 -5.93 0.82
C VAL A 134 -5.58 -4.49 0.71
N GLU A 135 -5.60 -3.96 -0.50
CA GLU A 135 -5.90 -2.55 -0.73
C GLU A 135 -7.29 -2.34 -1.36
N PRO A 136 -8.21 -1.64 -0.66
CA PRO A 136 -9.41 -1.09 -1.27
C PRO A 136 -9.09 0.15 -2.11
N LEU A 137 -9.47 0.13 -3.39
CA LEU A 137 -9.17 1.18 -4.38
C LEU A 137 -10.43 1.86 -4.88
N ASN A 138 -10.45 3.18 -4.99
CA ASN A 138 -11.62 3.91 -5.49
C ASN A 138 -11.92 3.57 -6.96
N THR A 139 -13.20 3.38 -7.25
CA THR A 139 -13.70 3.09 -8.59
C THR A 139 -14.25 4.33 -9.30
N LEU A 140 -14.34 5.45 -8.61
CA LEU A 140 -14.95 6.67 -9.13
C LEU A 140 -14.01 7.50 -10.00
N VAL A 141 -12.69 7.41 -9.74
CA VAL A 141 -11.67 8.23 -10.40
C VAL A 141 -10.57 7.37 -11.03
N ASP A 142 -9.95 6.46 -10.26
CA ASP A 142 -8.69 5.83 -10.68
C ASP A 142 -8.85 4.38 -11.18
N HIS A 143 -9.71 3.57 -10.54
CA HIS A 143 -9.76 2.13 -10.77
C HIS A 143 -11.17 1.65 -11.14
N ALA A 144 -11.76 2.21 -12.22
CA ALA A 144 -13.08 1.81 -12.68
C ALA A 144 -13.18 0.29 -12.88
N GLY A 145 -14.19 -0.33 -12.27
CA GLY A 145 -14.43 -1.77 -12.34
C GLY A 145 -13.63 -2.61 -11.32
N TYR A 146 -12.81 -2.02 -10.47
CA TYR A 146 -12.14 -2.76 -9.41
C TYR A 146 -13.14 -3.31 -8.38
N PHE A 147 -12.92 -4.54 -7.88
CA PHE A 147 -13.89 -5.20 -7.00
C PHE A 147 -13.95 -4.56 -5.61
N LEU A 148 -12.84 -4.49 -4.90
CA LEU A 148 -12.79 -4.03 -3.50
C LEU A 148 -12.57 -2.52 -3.43
N ALA A 149 -13.64 -1.74 -3.26
CA ALA A 149 -13.52 -0.28 -3.16
C ALA A 149 -13.68 0.26 -1.72
N SER A 150 -14.45 -0.44 -0.88
CA SER A 150 -14.86 0.01 0.45
C SER A 150 -13.91 -0.51 1.53
N ALA A 151 -13.51 0.36 2.47
CA ALA A 151 -12.81 -0.06 3.67
C ALA A 151 -13.68 -0.91 4.60
N ASP A 152 -15.00 -0.69 4.58
CA ASP A 152 -15.97 -1.48 5.36
C ASP A 152 -15.94 -2.95 4.90
N GLU A 153 -16.04 -3.20 3.58
CA GLU A 153 -15.90 -4.55 3.02
C GLU A 153 -14.48 -5.12 3.20
N GLY A 154 -13.45 -4.29 3.06
CA GLY A 154 -12.08 -4.69 3.36
C GLY A 154 -11.93 -5.22 4.79
N ALA A 155 -12.53 -4.55 5.75
CA ALA A 155 -12.53 -4.98 7.15
C ALA A 155 -13.29 -6.30 7.37
N GLU A 156 -14.39 -6.53 6.66
CA GLU A 156 -15.13 -7.81 6.68
C GLU A 156 -14.26 -8.95 6.15
N ILE A 157 -13.59 -8.76 5.02
CA ILE A 157 -12.66 -9.73 4.42
C ILE A 157 -11.53 -10.07 5.41
N ILE A 158 -10.85 -9.06 5.98
CA ILE A 158 -9.72 -9.29 6.89
C ILE A 158 -10.18 -10.06 8.14
N ARG A 159 -11.36 -9.75 8.69
CA ARG A 159 -11.92 -10.50 9.82
C ARG A 159 -12.29 -11.94 9.46
N ALA A 160 -12.82 -12.16 8.25
CA ALA A 160 -13.16 -13.51 7.78
C ALA A 160 -11.93 -14.38 7.55
N VAL A 161 -10.80 -13.81 7.11
CA VAL A 161 -9.52 -14.51 6.95
C VAL A 161 -8.89 -14.86 8.31
N ASP A 162 -9.05 -14.01 9.31
CA ASP A 162 -8.60 -14.20 10.70
C ASP A 162 -7.12 -14.65 10.85
N SER A 163 -6.22 -14.06 10.06
CA SER A 163 -4.79 -14.33 10.13
C SER A 163 -4.00 -13.08 10.54
N PRO A 164 -2.97 -13.21 11.39
CA PRO A 164 -2.08 -12.09 11.71
C PRO A 164 -1.26 -11.61 10.51
N ALA A 165 -1.07 -12.45 9.50
CA ALA A 165 -0.30 -12.13 8.29
C ALA A 165 -1.12 -11.45 7.19
N VAL A 166 -2.44 -11.31 7.35
CA VAL A 166 -3.31 -10.61 6.37
C VAL A 166 -3.94 -9.40 7.03
N ARG A 167 -3.70 -8.23 6.47
CA ARG A 167 -4.16 -6.93 6.98
C ARG A 167 -4.70 -6.08 5.85
N MET A 168 -5.26 -4.93 6.18
CA MET A 168 -5.71 -3.95 5.19
C MET A 168 -4.62 -2.89 4.97
N LEU A 169 -4.39 -2.53 3.72
CA LEU A 169 -3.78 -1.25 3.37
C LEU A 169 -4.90 -0.21 3.34
N PHE A 170 -4.82 0.78 4.21
CA PHE A 170 -5.77 1.88 4.23
C PHE A 170 -5.17 3.08 3.48
N ASP A 171 -5.52 3.25 2.23
CA ASP A 171 -5.16 4.46 1.49
C ASP A 171 -6.19 5.57 1.79
N ILE A 172 -5.73 6.61 2.49
CA ILE A 172 -6.57 7.74 2.90
C ILE A 172 -7.16 8.46 1.68
N TYR A 173 -6.42 8.55 0.58
CA TYR A 173 -6.91 9.14 -0.67
C TYR A 173 -8.05 8.31 -1.27
N HIS A 174 -7.83 6.99 -1.45
CA HIS A 174 -8.85 6.12 -2.02
C HIS A 174 -10.13 6.12 -1.17
N GLN A 175 -9.99 6.05 0.15
CA GLN A 175 -11.16 6.02 1.03
C GLN A 175 -11.86 7.38 1.13
N GLN A 176 -11.14 8.50 1.01
CA GLN A 176 -11.80 9.82 0.93
C GLN A 176 -12.63 9.94 -0.34
N VAL A 177 -12.14 9.46 -1.48
CA VAL A 177 -12.87 9.47 -2.76
C VAL A 177 -14.09 8.53 -2.72
N THR A 178 -13.95 7.33 -2.13
CA THR A 178 -15.02 6.31 -2.14
C THR A 178 -16.11 6.62 -1.11
N GLU A 179 -15.74 6.86 0.14
CA GLU A 179 -16.66 6.82 1.28
C GLU A 179 -16.64 8.09 2.12
N GLY A 180 -15.52 8.83 2.12
CA GLY A 180 -15.33 9.93 3.06
C GLY A 180 -15.27 9.48 4.51
N ASN A 181 -15.42 10.44 5.45
CA ASN A 181 -15.39 10.18 6.91
C ASN A 181 -14.17 9.34 7.36
N VAL A 182 -13.02 9.55 6.70
CA VAL A 182 -11.81 8.72 6.84
C VAL A 182 -11.29 8.64 8.26
N SER A 183 -11.43 9.70 9.07
CA SER A 183 -10.96 9.69 10.46
C SER A 183 -11.69 8.66 11.33
N ALA A 184 -13.01 8.53 11.16
CA ALA A 184 -13.80 7.55 11.89
C ALA A 184 -13.49 6.12 11.44
N ARG A 185 -13.31 5.89 10.12
CA ARG A 185 -12.94 4.58 9.57
C ARG A 185 -11.54 4.16 9.99
N LEU A 186 -10.56 5.06 9.95
CA LEU A 186 -9.23 4.82 10.47
C LEU A 186 -9.29 4.32 11.92
N ASP A 187 -10.07 4.96 12.79
CA ASP A 187 -10.20 4.56 14.19
C ASP A 187 -10.92 3.22 14.35
N ALA A 188 -12.00 3.00 13.59
CA ALA A 188 -12.78 1.77 13.63
C ALA A 188 -11.99 0.52 13.18
N TYR A 189 -11.06 0.69 12.23
CA TYR A 189 -10.31 -0.42 11.62
C TYR A 189 -8.83 -0.45 12.00
N ARG A 190 -8.39 0.39 12.94
CA ARG A 190 -6.98 0.53 13.34
C ARG A 190 -6.26 -0.79 13.60
N ASP A 191 -6.93 -1.76 14.22
CA ASP A 191 -6.37 -3.07 14.56
C ASP A 191 -6.26 -4.02 13.35
N LEU A 192 -6.91 -3.67 12.23
CA LEU A 192 -6.88 -4.41 10.96
C LEU A 192 -5.90 -3.80 9.96
N ILE A 193 -5.41 -2.57 10.21
CA ILE A 193 -4.54 -1.85 9.28
C ILE A 193 -3.10 -2.33 9.40
N GLY A 194 -2.53 -2.76 8.28
CA GLY A 194 -1.13 -3.18 8.16
C GLY A 194 -0.23 -2.15 7.48
N HIS A 195 -0.79 -1.29 6.64
CA HIS A 195 -0.09 -0.22 5.94
C HIS A 195 -1.04 0.96 5.68
N ILE A 196 -0.49 2.16 5.50
CA ILE A 196 -1.27 3.37 5.22
C ILE A 196 -0.65 4.08 4.04
N HIS A 197 -1.49 4.52 3.08
CA HIS A 197 -1.07 5.43 2.02
C HIS A 197 -1.71 6.80 2.17
N VAL A 198 -1.03 7.84 1.66
CA VAL A 198 -1.50 9.23 1.69
C VAL A 198 -1.29 9.92 0.35
N ALA A 199 -2.31 10.65 -0.09
CA ALA A 199 -2.26 11.58 -1.21
C ALA A 199 -3.34 12.67 -1.05
N GLY A 200 -3.22 13.78 -1.77
CA GLY A 200 -4.21 14.87 -1.76
C GLY A 200 -5.45 14.56 -2.62
N VAL A 201 -6.63 14.91 -2.15
CA VAL A 201 -7.88 14.92 -2.92
C VAL A 201 -8.26 16.39 -3.20
N PRO A 202 -8.59 16.73 -4.45
CA PRO A 202 -8.67 15.90 -5.64
C PRO A 202 -7.32 15.65 -6.34
N GLY A 203 -7.27 14.62 -7.20
CA GLY A 203 -6.24 14.45 -8.22
C GLY A 203 -4.99 13.68 -7.79
N ARG A 204 -4.98 13.07 -6.58
CA ARG A 204 -3.87 12.24 -6.05
C ARG A 204 -2.55 13.01 -6.04
N ARG A 205 -2.61 14.28 -5.58
CA ARG A 205 -1.49 15.21 -5.54
C ARG A 205 -0.87 15.28 -4.14
N ASP A 206 -0.03 16.31 -3.94
CA ASP A 206 0.62 16.57 -2.64
C ASP A 206 -0.40 16.58 -1.49
N PRO A 207 -0.16 15.89 -0.37
CA PRO A 207 -1.14 15.78 0.73
C PRO A 207 -1.59 17.11 1.31
N GLY A 208 -0.76 18.15 1.23
CA GLY A 208 -1.11 19.51 1.68
C GLY A 208 -1.97 20.33 0.69
N GLN A 209 -2.24 19.78 -0.49
CA GLN A 209 -2.92 20.51 -1.58
C GLN A 209 -4.32 19.92 -1.81
N GLY A 210 -5.18 19.89 -0.78
CA GLY A 210 -6.50 19.34 -0.96
C GLY A 210 -7.39 19.42 0.27
N GLU A 211 -8.51 18.69 0.22
CA GLU A 211 -9.57 18.74 1.23
C GLU A 211 -9.30 17.91 2.49
N ILE A 212 -8.25 17.05 2.49
CA ILE A 212 -7.96 16.18 3.61
C ILE A 212 -7.15 16.93 4.68
N ASN A 213 -7.63 16.93 5.91
CA ASN A 213 -6.90 17.51 7.04
C ASN A 213 -5.84 16.53 7.59
N TYR A 214 -4.71 16.42 6.91
CA TYR A 214 -3.61 15.53 7.31
C TYR A 214 -3.03 15.85 8.72
N PRO A 215 -2.84 17.11 9.15
CA PRO A 215 -2.42 17.40 10.53
C PRO A 215 -3.32 16.73 11.59
N PHE A 216 -4.63 16.78 11.40
CA PHE A 216 -5.58 16.11 12.29
C PHE A 216 -5.43 14.58 12.25
N LEU A 217 -5.39 13.99 11.05
CA LEU A 217 -5.26 12.54 10.89
C LEU A 217 -3.93 12.01 11.43
N MET A 218 -2.83 12.73 11.23
CA MET A 218 -1.52 12.35 11.78
C MET A 218 -1.51 12.41 13.31
N THR A 219 -2.20 13.38 13.90
CA THR A 219 -2.36 13.46 15.36
C THR A 219 -3.17 12.27 15.89
N GLN A 220 -4.20 11.83 15.19
CA GLN A 220 -4.97 10.63 15.50
C GLN A 220 -4.08 9.37 15.42
N LEU A 221 -3.36 9.18 14.31
CA LEU A 221 -2.48 8.02 14.10
C LEU A 221 -1.37 7.92 15.14
N ARG A 222 -0.81 9.03 15.64
CA ARG A 222 0.22 9.03 16.69
C ARG A 222 -0.28 8.51 18.04
N ARG A 223 -1.59 8.51 18.28
CA ARG A 223 -2.20 7.95 19.51
C ARG A 223 -2.31 6.43 19.46
N TRP A 224 -2.12 5.82 18.29
CA TRP A 224 -2.12 4.38 18.13
C TRP A 224 -0.72 3.80 18.34
N PRO A 225 -0.61 2.52 18.69
CA PRO A 225 0.67 1.81 18.70
C PRO A 225 1.14 1.46 17.28
N TYR A 226 0.91 2.36 16.30
CA TYR A 226 1.28 2.15 14.92
C TYR A 226 2.76 2.47 14.70
N THR A 227 3.57 1.43 14.49
CA THR A 227 5.03 1.53 14.36
C THR A 227 5.52 1.35 12.91
N LYS A 228 4.60 1.04 11.98
CA LYS A 228 4.89 0.78 10.57
C LYS A 228 5.04 2.08 9.77
N TYR A 229 5.15 1.95 8.46
CA TYR A 229 5.31 3.07 7.55
C TYR A 229 3.97 3.67 7.11
N VAL A 230 4.01 4.96 6.78
CA VAL A 230 2.99 5.66 6.00
C VAL A 230 3.61 5.99 4.65
N GLY A 231 3.07 5.41 3.59
CA GLY A 231 3.54 5.54 2.23
C GLY A 231 3.02 6.82 1.57
N LEU A 232 3.93 7.54 0.93
CA LEU A 232 3.63 8.74 0.16
C LEU A 232 3.40 8.32 -1.29
N GLU A 233 2.15 8.09 -1.66
CA GLU A 233 1.77 7.59 -2.98
C GLU A 233 0.96 8.63 -3.76
N TYR A 234 1.63 9.67 -4.20
CA TYR A 234 1.02 10.80 -4.90
C TYR A 234 1.90 11.33 -6.03
N ARG A 235 1.31 12.10 -6.92
CA ARG A 235 2.02 12.79 -8.02
C ARG A 235 2.32 14.23 -7.63
N PRO A 236 3.59 14.62 -7.44
CA PRO A 236 3.98 15.98 -7.13
C PRO A 236 3.43 17.00 -8.13
N LEU A 237 2.96 18.14 -7.63
CA LEU A 237 2.55 19.27 -8.49
C LEU A 237 3.74 20.05 -9.04
N GLY A 238 4.86 20.00 -8.32
CA GLY A 238 6.13 20.64 -8.67
C GLY A 238 7.28 19.65 -8.70
N GLY A 239 8.47 20.10 -8.34
CA GLY A 239 9.64 19.22 -8.23
C GLY A 239 9.50 18.21 -7.09
N SER A 240 9.86 16.94 -7.34
CA SER A 240 9.73 15.85 -6.37
C SER A 240 10.38 16.15 -5.02
N ARG A 241 11.57 16.74 -5.01
CA ARG A 241 12.31 17.08 -3.77
C ARG A 241 11.60 18.15 -2.94
N GLU A 242 11.13 19.21 -3.58
CA GLU A 242 10.40 20.31 -2.89
C GLU A 242 9.09 19.81 -2.30
N SER A 243 8.33 19.04 -3.09
CA SER A 243 7.09 18.40 -2.67
C SER A 243 7.31 17.51 -1.42
N LEU A 244 8.34 16.68 -1.43
CA LEU A 244 8.67 15.82 -0.28
C LEU A 244 9.06 16.63 0.97
N GLN A 245 9.78 17.75 0.83
CA GLN A 245 10.12 18.63 1.96
C GLN A 245 8.85 19.24 2.58
N GLN A 246 7.94 19.74 1.76
CA GLN A 246 6.66 20.31 2.22
C GLN A 246 5.79 19.23 2.90
N THR A 247 5.72 18.03 2.30
CA THR A 247 4.98 16.90 2.84
C THR A 247 5.56 16.41 4.17
N ALA A 248 6.89 16.35 4.30
CA ALA A 248 7.54 15.99 5.55
C ALA A 248 7.20 16.97 6.68
N HIS A 249 7.22 18.27 6.40
CA HIS A 249 6.82 19.30 7.36
C HIS A 249 5.36 19.14 7.77
N LEU A 250 4.46 18.96 6.80
CA LEU A 250 3.02 18.76 7.07
C LEU A 250 2.75 17.55 7.95
N LEU A 251 3.39 16.41 7.65
CA LEU A 251 3.05 15.13 8.31
C LEU A 251 3.84 14.88 9.60
N ARG A 252 5.06 15.44 9.74
CA ARG A 252 5.92 15.25 10.93
C ARG A 252 5.67 16.30 12.00
N ASP A 253 5.45 17.56 11.61
CA ASP A 253 5.43 18.71 12.53
C ASP A 253 4.03 19.11 13.00
N SER A 254 2.98 18.39 12.57
CA SER A 254 1.63 18.62 13.08
C SER A 254 1.56 18.32 14.60
N ARG A 255 2.08 19.25 15.39
CA ARG A 255 1.85 19.32 16.83
C ARG A 255 0.52 20.05 17.01
N GLY A 256 -0.54 19.29 17.32
CA GLY A 256 -1.78 19.87 17.80
C GLY A 256 -1.63 20.33 19.25
#